data_be00f23520f5039e1c3e2357fa5b7b86
#
_entry.id   be00f23520f5039e1c3e2357fa5b7b86
#
_cell.length_a   1.000
_cell.length_b   1.000
_cell.length_c   1.000
_cell.angle_alpha   90.00
_cell.angle_beta   90.00
_cell.angle_gamma   90.00
#
_symmetry.space_group_name_H-M   'P 1'
#
loop_
_entity.id
_entity.type
_entity.pdbx_description
1 polymer ?
#
loop_
_entity_poly.entity_id
_entity_poly.type
_entity_poly.pdbx_seq_one_letter_code
_entity_poly.pdbx_strand_id
1 'polypeptide(L)'
;PPAHSRSDWIGPPDRYSNLRPIIFHVPPNESLLERRLREARQETQLWNQRFWARQNVSFQQEKEEFIYSRLKAKGLKTRAETGQKATLNAEEMADFYKDFLSKNFRKHMHYNRDWYKRNFTITFLMGQVALERALRWLRWKKKNIGN
;
A
#
# COMPACT_ATOMS: atom_id res chain seq x y z
N PRO A 1 17.95 -1.07 8.15
CA PRO A 1 19.01 -0.70 7.21
C PRO A 1 20.33 -0.49 7.94
N PRO A 2 21.47 -0.70 7.30
CA PRO A 2 22.76 -0.40 7.89
C PRO A 2 22.88 1.08 8.26
N ALA A 3 23.63 1.38 9.32
CA ALA A 3 23.72 2.73 9.90
C ALA A 3 24.23 3.80 8.92
N HIS A 4 25.00 3.40 7.89
CA HIS A 4 25.59 4.30 6.91
C HIS A 4 25.02 4.14 5.50
N SER A 5 23.84 3.53 5.35
CA SER A 5 23.22 3.35 4.05
C SER A 5 22.81 4.69 3.43
N ARG A 6 23.05 4.85 2.14
CA ARG A 6 22.62 6.00 1.34
C ARG A 6 21.43 5.69 0.45
N SER A 7 20.87 4.50 0.58
CA SER A 7 19.77 4.00 -0.24
C SER A 7 18.50 3.83 0.56
N ASP A 8 17.38 3.87 -0.13
CA ASP A 8 16.11 3.45 0.45
C ASP A 8 16.12 1.94 0.70
N TRP A 9 15.44 1.50 1.73
CA TRP A 9 15.35 0.09 2.09
C TRP A 9 13.91 -0.38 2.10
N ILE A 10 13.69 -1.61 1.63
CA ILE A 10 12.37 -2.22 1.60
C ILE A 10 12.34 -3.33 2.63
N GLY A 11 11.40 -3.24 3.58
CA GLY A 11 11.19 -4.24 4.62
C GLY A 11 10.37 -5.44 4.13
N PRO A 12 10.20 -6.45 4.99
CA PRO A 12 9.33 -7.58 4.69
C PRO A 12 7.86 -7.15 4.63
N PRO A 13 6.98 -7.94 3.97
CA PRO A 13 5.56 -7.61 3.90
C PRO A 13 4.94 -7.48 5.31
N ASP A 14 4.13 -6.46 5.48
CA ASP A 14 3.35 -6.27 6.71
C ASP A 14 2.31 -7.39 6.85
N ARG A 15 2.12 -7.88 8.06
CA ARG A 15 1.23 -9.00 8.36
C ARG A 15 -0.23 -8.75 7.94
N TYR A 16 -0.70 -7.52 8.10
CA TYR A 16 -2.10 -7.18 7.86
C TYR A 16 -2.35 -6.62 6.46
N SER A 17 -1.52 -5.69 6.02
CA SER A 17 -1.71 -5.06 4.71
C SER A 17 -1.10 -5.85 3.55
N ASN A 18 -0.15 -6.74 3.82
CA ASN A 18 0.67 -7.43 2.83
C ASN A 18 1.57 -6.50 2.00
N LEU A 19 1.66 -5.23 2.39
CA LEU A 19 2.53 -4.26 1.73
C LEU A 19 3.91 -4.27 2.36
N ARG A 20 4.93 -4.10 1.53
CA ARG A 20 6.32 -4.00 2.00
C ARG A 20 6.61 -2.54 2.36
N PRO A 21 6.96 -2.23 3.62
CA PRO A 21 7.29 -0.87 4.01
C PRO A 21 8.60 -0.41 3.38
N ILE A 22 8.65 0.85 3.01
CA ILE A 22 9.86 1.49 2.49
C ILE A 22 10.39 2.44 3.55
N ILE A 23 11.68 2.32 3.87
CA ILE A 23 12.39 3.25 4.74
C ILE A 23 13.17 4.17 3.83
N PHE A 24 12.76 5.45 3.77
CA PHE A 24 13.37 6.43 2.89
C PHE A 24 14.66 6.96 3.49
N HIS A 25 15.70 7.03 2.67
CA HIS A 25 16.95 7.65 3.04
C HIS A 25 16.77 9.17 3.18
N VAL A 26 17.30 9.73 4.26
CA VAL A 26 17.31 11.17 4.49
C VAL A 26 18.73 11.68 4.25
N PRO A 27 18.98 12.40 3.12
CA PRO A 27 20.32 12.94 2.86
C PRO A 27 20.65 14.07 3.85
N PRO A 28 21.93 14.27 4.21
CA PRO A 28 22.31 15.28 5.19
C PRO A 28 22.01 16.72 4.73
N ASN A 29 22.01 16.96 3.41
CA ASN A 29 21.74 18.28 2.83
C ASN A 29 20.40 18.30 2.09
N GLU A 30 19.39 17.69 2.65
CA GLU A 30 18.05 17.63 2.06
C GLU A 30 17.46 19.03 1.89
N SER A 31 17.07 19.38 0.66
CA SER A 31 16.40 20.64 0.38
C SER A 31 14.93 20.60 0.88
N LEU A 32 14.30 21.76 0.93
CA LEU A 32 12.87 21.85 1.30
C LEU A 32 11.99 21.03 0.38
N LEU A 33 12.24 21.07 -0.95
CA LEU A 33 11.48 20.28 -1.92
C LEU A 33 11.73 18.78 -1.78
N GLU A 34 12.98 18.38 -1.57
CA GLU A 34 13.32 16.97 -1.32
C GLU A 34 12.64 16.44 -0.06
N ARG A 35 12.58 17.26 0.98
CA ARG A 35 11.88 16.94 2.22
C ARG A 35 10.37 16.80 1.99
N ARG A 36 9.75 17.72 1.27
CA ARG A 36 8.33 17.65 0.93
C ARG A 36 7.99 16.39 0.14
N LEU A 37 8.85 16.02 -0.80
CA LEU A 37 8.68 14.78 -1.56
C LEU A 37 8.76 13.56 -0.64
N ARG A 38 9.75 13.50 0.22
CA ARG A 38 9.92 12.40 1.17
C ARG A 38 8.72 12.28 2.12
N GLU A 39 8.27 13.40 2.67
CA GLU A 39 7.10 13.44 3.56
C GLU A 39 5.83 12.99 2.84
N ALA A 40 5.61 13.43 1.60
CA ALA A 40 4.47 13.02 0.78
C ALA A 40 4.48 11.51 0.52
N ARG A 41 5.65 10.94 0.25
CA ARG A 41 5.81 9.48 0.08
C ARG A 41 5.53 8.72 1.37
N GLN A 42 6.05 9.20 2.49
CA GLN A 42 5.83 8.58 3.80
C GLN A 42 4.35 8.61 4.19
N GLU A 43 3.69 9.74 4.02
CA GLU A 43 2.26 9.90 4.28
C GLU A 43 1.40 8.98 3.41
N THR A 44 1.72 8.92 2.12
CA THR A 44 1.01 8.04 1.18
C THR A 44 1.20 6.58 1.54
N GLN A 45 2.40 6.19 1.94
CA GLN A 45 2.68 4.83 2.41
C GLN A 45 1.85 4.47 3.64
N LEU A 46 1.77 5.35 4.63
CA LEU A 46 0.98 5.13 5.84
C LEU A 46 -0.52 5.06 5.53
N TRP A 47 -1.01 5.94 4.69
CA TRP A 47 -2.41 5.93 4.25
C TRP A 47 -2.75 4.62 3.54
N ASN A 48 -1.90 4.18 2.62
CA ASN A 48 -2.08 2.95 1.85
C ASN A 48 -2.04 1.72 2.77
N GLN A 49 -1.07 1.69 3.68
CA GLN A 49 -0.92 0.64 4.69
C GLN A 49 -2.19 0.50 5.55
N ARG A 50 -2.71 1.58 6.04
CA ARG A 50 -3.93 1.59 6.89
C ARG A 50 -5.15 1.09 6.12
N PHE A 51 -5.30 1.53 4.88
CA PHE A 51 -6.42 1.10 4.04
C PHE A 51 -6.40 -0.42 3.84
N TRP A 52 -5.28 -0.95 3.37
CA TRP A 52 -5.17 -2.38 3.06
C TRP A 52 -5.19 -3.25 4.30
N ALA A 53 -4.62 -2.81 5.41
CA ALA A 53 -4.72 -3.54 6.67
C ALA A 53 -6.18 -3.72 7.10
N ARG A 54 -6.98 -2.66 7.06
CA ARG A 54 -8.41 -2.71 7.38
C ARG A 54 -9.19 -3.56 6.38
N GLN A 55 -8.91 -3.38 5.10
CA GLN A 55 -9.61 -4.08 4.02
C GLN A 55 -9.35 -5.58 4.07
N ASN A 56 -8.13 -5.99 4.28
CA ASN A 56 -7.76 -7.41 4.39
C ASN A 56 -8.39 -8.07 5.62
N VAL A 57 -8.42 -7.38 6.75
CA VAL A 57 -9.08 -7.89 7.97
C VAL A 57 -10.59 -8.02 7.73
N SER A 58 -11.21 -7.00 7.16
CA SER A 58 -12.65 -7.02 6.82
C SER A 58 -12.97 -8.18 5.86
N PHE A 59 -12.14 -8.36 4.84
CA PHE A 59 -12.30 -9.47 3.89
C PHE A 59 -12.25 -10.83 4.58
N GLN A 60 -11.28 -11.05 5.46
CA GLN A 60 -11.13 -12.33 6.17
C GLN A 60 -12.31 -12.58 7.12
N GLN A 61 -12.74 -11.57 7.86
CA GLN A 61 -13.87 -11.68 8.77
C GLN A 61 -15.16 -12.02 8.03
N GLU A 62 -15.47 -11.28 6.97
CA GLU A 62 -16.67 -11.51 6.17
C GLU A 62 -16.63 -12.86 5.45
N LYS A 63 -15.47 -13.28 4.99
CA LYS A 63 -15.25 -14.59 4.38
C LYS A 63 -15.55 -15.72 5.37
N GLU A 64 -15.02 -15.64 6.57
CA GLU A 64 -15.25 -16.64 7.62
C GLU A 64 -16.72 -16.70 8.03
N GLU A 65 -17.36 -15.55 8.21
CA GLU A 65 -18.80 -15.46 8.51
C GLU A 65 -19.65 -16.07 7.41
N PHE A 66 -19.33 -15.79 6.16
CA PHE A 66 -20.02 -16.34 5.01
C PHE A 66 -19.90 -17.86 4.95
N ILE A 67 -18.68 -18.38 5.11
CA ILE A 67 -18.43 -19.83 5.13
C ILE A 67 -19.20 -20.48 6.27
N TYR A 68 -19.14 -19.92 7.45
CA TYR A 68 -19.85 -20.43 8.63
C TYR A 68 -21.36 -20.46 8.40
N SER A 69 -21.94 -19.36 7.91
CA SER A 69 -23.37 -19.25 7.64
C SER A 69 -23.86 -20.26 6.61
N ARG A 70 -23.08 -20.44 5.53
CA ARG A 70 -23.43 -21.40 4.46
C ARG A 70 -23.32 -22.83 4.92
N LEU A 71 -22.30 -23.18 5.68
CA LEU A 71 -22.13 -24.51 6.24
C LEU A 71 -23.25 -24.84 7.24
N LYS A 72 -23.59 -23.87 8.08
CA LYS A 72 -24.70 -24.00 9.03
C LYS A 72 -26.05 -24.20 8.34
N ALA A 73 -26.31 -23.44 7.27
CA ALA A 73 -27.54 -23.58 6.47
C ALA A 73 -27.64 -24.95 5.80
N LYS A 74 -26.50 -25.59 5.47
CA LYS A 74 -26.45 -26.94 4.91
C LYS A 74 -26.51 -28.04 5.98
N GLY A 75 -26.53 -27.67 7.26
CA GLY A 75 -26.48 -28.63 8.37
C GLY A 75 -25.13 -29.29 8.56
N LEU A 76 -24.06 -28.75 7.94
CA LEU A 76 -22.70 -29.26 8.06
C LEU A 76 -21.99 -28.61 9.25
N LYS A 77 -21.14 -29.40 9.92
CA LYS A 77 -20.25 -28.88 10.97
C LYS A 77 -19.06 -28.16 10.32
N THR A 78 -18.50 -27.18 11.02
CA THR A 78 -17.33 -26.42 10.56
C THR A 78 -16.08 -27.31 10.42
N ARG A 79 -16.10 -28.51 11.00
CA ARG A 79 -15.07 -29.54 10.79
C ARG A 79 -15.75 -30.85 10.43
N ALA A 80 -15.27 -31.50 9.38
CA ALA A 80 -15.68 -32.85 9.04
C ALA A 80 -15.27 -33.82 10.15
N GLU A 81 -15.94 -34.99 10.21
CA GLU A 81 -15.64 -36.05 11.20
C GLU A 81 -14.18 -36.52 11.15
N THR A 82 -13.49 -36.32 10.02
CA THR A 82 -12.07 -36.61 9.80
C THR A 82 -11.13 -35.56 10.39
N GLY A 83 -11.62 -34.51 11.07
CA GLY A 83 -10.82 -33.43 11.63
C GLY A 83 -10.39 -32.36 10.63
N GLN A 84 -10.73 -32.48 9.35
CA GLN A 84 -10.47 -31.48 8.33
C GLN A 84 -11.53 -30.38 8.41
N LYS A 85 -11.07 -29.14 8.17
CA LYS A 85 -11.98 -27.97 8.10
C LYS A 85 -12.87 -28.09 6.87
N ALA A 86 -14.19 -28.08 7.07
CA ALA A 86 -15.13 -28.06 5.97
C ALA A 86 -15.01 -26.75 5.20
N THR A 87 -15.04 -26.83 3.87
CA THR A 87 -14.95 -25.68 2.96
C THR A 87 -16.10 -25.66 1.99
N LEU A 88 -16.38 -24.48 1.43
CA LEU A 88 -17.35 -24.31 0.36
C LEU A 88 -16.71 -24.62 -0.99
N ASN A 89 -17.56 -24.98 -1.99
CA ASN A 89 -17.07 -25.20 -3.35
C ASN A 89 -16.75 -23.85 -4.04
N ALA A 90 -16.14 -23.94 -5.25
CA ALA A 90 -15.72 -22.77 -6.01
C ALA A 90 -16.88 -21.82 -6.37
N GLU A 91 -18.05 -22.37 -6.71
CA GLU A 91 -19.24 -21.58 -7.06
C GLU A 91 -19.76 -20.77 -5.88
N GLU A 92 -19.81 -21.37 -4.70
CA GLU A 92 -20.24 -20.71 -3.48
C GLU A 92 -19.25 -19.62 -3.06
N MET A 93 -17.96 -19.89 -3.21
CA MET A 93 -16.93 -18.89 -2.94
C MET A 93 -16.97 -17.74 -3.94
N ALA A 94 -17.29 -18.01 -5.21
CA ALA A 94 -17.48 -16.98 -6.23
C ALA A 94 -18.62 -16.03 -5.87
N ASP A 95 -19.73 -16.54 -5.30
CA ASP A 95 -20.84 -15.73 -4.80
C ASP A 95 -20.38 -14.77 -3.71
N PHE A 96 -19.54 -15.25 -2.80
CA PHE A 96 -18.96 -14.39 -1.75
C PHE A 96 -18.09 -13.28 -2.34
N TYR A 97 -17.17 -13.61 -3.26
CA TYR A 97 -16.29 -12.62 -3.87
C TYR A 97 -17.06 -11.54 -4.64
N LYS A 98 -18.07 -11.95 -5.38
CA LYS A 98 -18.96 -11.03 -6.12
C LYS A 98 -19.68 -10.07 -5.17
N ASP A 99 -20.27 -10.60 -4.11
CA ASP A 99 -20.98 -9.81 -3.10
C ASP A 99 -20.05 -8.84 -2.38
N PHE A 100 -18.87 -9.31 -1.96
CA PHE A 100 -17.87 -8.49 -1.31
C PHE A 100 -17.40 -7.34 -2.20
N LEU A 101 -17.10 -7.61 -3.46
CA LEU A 101 -16.68 -6.59 -4.42
C LEU A 101 -17.79 -5.57 -4.66
N SER A 102 -19.06 -6.01 -4.76
CA SER A 102 -20.21 -5.12 -4.95
C SER A 102 -20.42 -4.20 -3.76
N LYS A 103 -20.35 -4.74 -2.54
CA LYS A 103 -20.48 -3.97 -1.30
C LYS A 103 -19.37 -2.93 -1.14
N ASN A 104 -18.16 -3.27 -1.53
CA ASN A 104 -16.99 -2.43 -1.34
C ASN A 104 -16.64 -1.57 -2.57
N PHE A 105 -17.49 -1.60 -3.61
CA PHE A 105 -17.22 -0.92 -4.86
C PHE A 105 -16.96 0.59 -4.67
N ARG A 106 -17.86 1.28 -3.95
CA ARG A 106 -17.71 2.73 -3.68
C ARG A 106 -16.45 3.03 -2.88
N LYS A 107 -16.17 2.21 -1.89
CA LYS A 107 -14.99 2.33 -1.03
C LYS A 107 -13.70 2.21 -1.87
N HIS A 108 -13.66 1.24 -2.78
CA HIS A 108 -12.52 1.05 -3.68
C HIS A 108 -12.41 2.18 -4.72
N MET A 109 -13.52 2.72 -5.20
CA MET A 109 -13.49 3.89 -6.09
C MET A 109 -12.94 5.13 -5.38
N HIS A 110 -13.34 5.38 -4.14
CA HIS A 110 -12.80 6.48 -3.35
C HIS A 110 -11.31 6.27 -3.07
N TYR A 111 -10.92 5.05 -2.74
CA TYR A 111 -9.51 4.70 -2.57
C TYR A 111 -8.71 4.99 -3.84
N ASN A 112 -9.17 4.53 -5.00
CA ASN A 112 -8.49 4.74 -6.27
C ASN A 112 -8.35 6.23 -6.60
N ARG A 113 -9.40 7.01 -6.39
CA ARG A 113 -9.38 8.46 -6.60
C ARG A 113 -8.31 9.12 -5.72
N ASP A 114 -8.28 8.79 -4.45
CA ASP A 114 -7.32 9.36 -3.50
C ASP A 114 -5.89 8.87 -3.80
N TRP A 115 -5.74 7.63 -4.22
CA TRP A 115 -4.47 7.07 -4.68
C TRP A 115 -3.93 7.85 -5.88
N TYR A 116 -4.76 8.12 -6.88
CA TYR A 116 -4.36 8.91 -8.04
C TYR A 116 -3.95 10.33 -7.65
N LYS A 117 -4.72 11.00 -6.80
CA LYS A 117 -4.40 12.35 -6.31
C LYS A 117 -3.04 12.39 -5.62
N ARG A 118 -2.78 11.43 -4.74
CA ARG A 118 -1.51 11.32 -4.00
C ARG A 118 -0.34 11.06 -4.94
N ASN A 119 -0.52 10.17 -5.90
CA ASN A 119 0.52 9.84 -6.87
C ASN A 119 0.80 10.99 -7.85
N PHE A 120 -0.21 11.75 -8.26
CA PHE A 120 -0.01 12.96 -9.05
C PHE A 120 0.76 14.02 -8.25
N THR A 121 0.44 14.23 -6.99
CA THR A 121 1.18 15.14 -6.11
C THR A 121 2.64 14.71 -5.99
N ILE A 122 2.89 13.43 -5.76
CA ILE A 122 4.25 12.88 -5.67
C ILE A 122 4.99 13.07 -6.99
N THR A 123 4.37 12.77 -8.11
CA THR A 123 4.97 12.92 -9.44
C THR A 123 5.32 14.38 -9.72
N PHE A 124 4.45 15.32 -9.37
CA PHE A 124 4.70 16.74 -9.50
C PHE A 124 5.90 17.18 -8.64
N LEU A 125 5.96 16.73 -7.39
CA LEU A 125 7.09 17.00 -6.50
C LEU A 125 8.39 16.38 -7.04
N MET A 126 8.32 15.18 -7.61
CA MET A 126 9.47 14.55 -8.26
C MET A 126 10.01 15.40 -9.41
N GLY A 127 9.12 15.96 -10.23
CA GLY A 127 9.48 16.90 -11.30
C GLY A 127 10.17 18.15 -10.77
N GLN A 128 9.62 18.75 -9.71
CA GLN A 128 10.20 19.91 -9.06
C GLN A 128 11.59 19.62 -8.47
N VAL A 129 11.74 18.47 -7.81
CA VAL A 129 13.03 18.04 -7.25
C VAL A 129 14.07 17.80 -8.38
N ALA A 130 13.65 17.16 -9.47
CA ALA A 130 14.52 16.93 -10.62
C ALA A 130 15.00 18.25 -11.24
N LEU A 131 14.10 19.23 -11.37
CA LEU A 131 14.46 20.57 -11.86
C LEU A 131 15.42 21.27 -10.90
N GLU A 132 15.18 21.23 -9.61
CA GLU A 132 16.05 21.81 -8.59
C GLU A 132 17.46 21.22 -8.66
N ARG A 133 17.56 19.89 -8.79
CA ARG A 133 18.84 19.19 -8.90
C ARG A 133 19.58 19.57 -10.19
N ALA A 134 18.86 19.69 -11.30
CA ALA A 134 19.42 20.11 -12.58
C ALA A 134 19.99 21.53 -12.51
N LEU A 135 19.23 22.47 -11.92
CA LEU A 135 19.67 23.86 -11.72
C LEU A 135 20.87 23.96 -10.80
N ARG A 136 20.89 23.15 -9.73
CA ARG A 136 22.01 23.08 -8.80
C ARG A 136 23.26 22.58 -9.49
N TRP A 137 23.13 21.55 -10.34
CA TRP A 137 24.24 21.00 -11.13
C TRP A 137 24.78 22.03 -12.14
N LEU A 138 23.92 22.77 -12.83
CA LEU A 138 24.30 23.81 -13.78
C LEU A 138 25.05 24.97 -13.08
N ARG A 139 24.60 25.40 -11.90
CA ARG A 139 25.29 26.40 -11.08
C ARG A 139 26.65 25.94 -10.68
N TRP A 140 26.79 24.70 -10.23
CA TRP A 140 28.07 24.10 -9.86
C TRP A 140 29.01 24.04 -11.06
N LYS A 141 28.53 23.58 -12.21
CA LYS A 141 29.31 23.52 -13.47
C LYS A 141 29.80 24.91 -13.90
N LYS A 142 28.90 25.90 -13.88
CA LYS A 142 29.25 27.30 -14.22
C LYS A 142 30.31 27.85 -13.30
N LYS A 143 30.23 27.61 -11.99
CA LYS A 143 31.21 28.06 -10.99
C LYS A 143 32.58 27.43 -11.23
N ASN A 144 32.64 26.16 -11.56
CA ASN A 144 33.90 25.44 -11.81
C ASN A 144 34.52 25.76 -13.16
N ILE A 145 33.76 26.17 -14.17
CA ILE A 145 34.27 26.58 -15.48
C ILE A 145 34.73 28.05 -15.44
N GLY A 146 34.11 28.89 -14.60
CA GLY A 146 34.47 30.30 -14.43
C GLY A 146 35.76 30.59 -13.65
N ASN A 147 36.35 29.54 -13.11
CA ASN A 147 37.67 29.57 -12.47
C ASN A 147 38.68 28.87 -13.36
#